data_ac5fa9e4b20ed5177cbbb8be1f9d1d3a
#
_entry.id   ac5fa9e4b20ed5177cbbb8be1f9d1d3a
#
_cell.length_a   1.000
_cell.length_b   1.000
_cell.length_c   1.000
_cell.angle_alpha   90.00
_cell.angle_beta   90.00
_cell.angle_gamma   90.00
#
_symmetry.space_group_name_H-M   'P 1'
#
loop_
_entity.id
_entity.type
_entity.pdbx_description
1 polymer ?
#
loop_
_entity_poly.entity_id
_entity_poly.type
_entity_poly.pdbx_seq_one_letter_code
_entity_poly.pdbx_strand_id
1 'polypeptide(L)'
;ANLGDDVLYSGTVGAAFEGRLMKQPAIAVSLAGHNVRSYDTAQDYAQAAKWVHDFIAAGLPPVPARHILNINIPDVAELQGAKITYQGQRSQSKPITSHVDPRGRQVYWIGLSGEAVTEPKKGMTEIESDFFAVAHGFVSITPIQMDATNYEILHTLHTQFSKSD
;
A
#
# COMPACT_ATOMS: atom_id res chain seq x y z
N ALA A 1 -4.57 -6.41 2.11
CA ALA A 1 -3.96 -5.60 1.07
C ALA A 1 -3.30 -4.36 1.66
N ASN A 2 -2.28 -3.87 0.97
CA ASN A 2 -1.50 -2.70 1.38
C ASN A 2 -1.65 -1.62 0.30
N LEU A 3 -2.86 -1.05 0.21
CA LEU A 3 -3.23 -0.07 -0.82
C LEU A 3 -3.24 1.35 -0.26
N GLY A 4 -2.73 2.30 -1.04
CA GLY A 4 -2.73 3.70 -0.69
C GLY A 4 -2.14 3.97 0.69
N ASP A 5 -2.82 4.78 1.49
CA ASP A 5 -2.39 5.18 2.83
C ASP A 5 -2.28 4.01 3.81
N ASP A 6 -2.90 2.85 3.53
CA ASP A 6 -2.84 1.67 4.40
C ASP A 6 -1.41 1.12 4.55
N VAL A 7 -0.49 1.45 3.64
CA VAL A 7 0.93 1.05 3.73
C VAL A 7 1.58 1.53 5.02
N LEU A 8 1.16 2.67 5.57
CA LEU A 8 1.69 3.25 6.82
C LEU A 8 1.40 2.38 8.05
N TYR A 9 0.37 1.55 7.98
CA TYR A 9 -0.08 0.69 9.08
C TYR A 9 0.22 -0.80 8.83
N SER A 10 0.88 -1.11 7.70
CA SER A 10 1.11 -2.49 7.27
C SER A 10 2.37 -3.10 7.87
N GLY A 11 2.21 -4.18 8.65
CA GLY A 11 3.33 -5.01 9.09
C GLY A 11 4.07 -5.69 7.93
N THR A 12 3.37 -6.05 6.84
CA THR A 12 3.97 -6.63 5.64
C THR A 12 4.91 -5.65 4.95
N VAL A 13 4.48 -4.40 4.80
CA VAL A 13 5.31 -3.32 4.23
C VAL A 13 6.47 -2.98 5.16
N GLY A 14 6.22 -2.91 6.47
CA GLY A 14 7.26 -2.71 7.48
C GLY A 14 8.35 -3.77 7.44
N ALA A 15 7.96 -5.05 7.34
CA ALA A 15 8.91 -6.17 7.22
C ALA A 15 9.74 -6.09 5.91
N ALA A 16 9.11 -5.70 4.79
CA ALA A 16 9.82 -5.51 3.54
C ALA A 16 10.85 -4.35 3.64
N PHE A 17 10.51 -3.27 4.35
CA PHE A 17 11.46 -2.19 4.59
C PHE A 17 12.68 -2.62 5.43
N GLU A 18 12.57 -3.61 6.30
CA GLU A 18 13.76 -4.18 6.97
C GLU A 18 14.71 -4.86 5.98
N GLY A 19 14.19 -5.42 4.88
CA GLY A 19 14.98 -6.01 3.79
C GLY A 19 15.60 -5.02 2.80
N ARG A 20 15.36 -3.72 2.91
CA ARG A 20 15.72 -2.66 1.96
C ARG A 20 17.20 -2.47 1.64
N LEU A 21 18.09 -3.01 2.48
CA LEU A 21 19.54 -2.95 2.31
C LEU A 21 20.14 -4.30 1.86
N MET A 22 19.32 -5.29 1.59
CA MET A 22 19.77 -6.57 1.08
C MET A 22 20.22 -6.43 -0.39
N LYS A 23 21.01 -7.41 -0.86
CA LYS A 23 21.49 -7.42 -2.25
C LYS A 23 20.36 -7.59 -3.28
N GLN A 24 19.31 -8.29 -2.89
CA GLN A 24 18.11 -8.49 -3.72
C GLN A 24 17.04 -7.47 -3.36
N PRO A 25 16.20 -7.07 -4.31
CA PRO A 25 15.06 -6.21 -4.03
C PRO A 25 14.13 -6.81 -2.96
N ALA A 26 13.74 -6.00 -2.00
CA ALA A 26 12.70 -6.39 -1.04
C ALA A 26 11.31 -6.14 -1.63
N ILE A 27 10.43 -7.12 -1.49
CA ILE A 27 9.05 -7.05 -1.98
C ILE A 27 8.07 -7.30 -0.84
N ALA A 28 6.98 -6.52 -0.79
CA ALA A 28 5.81 -6.76 0.05
C ALA A 28 4.69 -7.27 -0.83
N VAL A 29 4.15 -8.45 -0.55
CA VAL A 29 3.08 -9.05 -1.36
C VAL A 29 1.83 -9.26 -0.52
N SER A 30 0.68 -8.88 -1.06
CA SER A 30 -0.62 -9.08 -0.42
C SER A 30 -1.69 -9.49 -1.42
N LEU A 31 -2.55 -10.41 -1.01
CA LEU A 31 -3.79 -10.71 -1.71
C LEU A 31 -4.85 -9.68 -1.33
N ALA A 32 -5.52 -9.09 -2.31
CA ALA A 32 -6.50 -8.03 -2.14
C ALA A 32 -7.90 -8.51 -2.55
N GLY A 33 -8.79 -8.69 -1.58
CA GLY A 33 -10.17 -9.13 -1.80
C GLY A 33 -11.02 -9.05 -0.54
N HIS A 34 -12.32 -9.14 -0.71
CA HIS A 34 -13.27 -9.06 0.40
C HIS A 34 -13.24 -10.31 1.30
N ASN A 35 -12.96 -11.49 0.72
CA ASN A 35 -13.04 -12.78 1.41
C ASN A 35 -11.69 -13.26 1.97
N VAL A 36 -10.60 -12.53 1.71
CA VAL A 36 -9.22 -12.96 2.08
C VAL A 36 -9.07 -13.29 3.56
N ARG A 37 -9.83 -12.64 4.45
CA ARG A 37 -9.80 -12.92 5.89
C ARG A 37 -10.38 -14.26 6.29
N SER A 38 -11.19 -14.89 5.42
CA SER A 38 -11.75 -16.23 5.64
C SER A 38 -10.94 -17.34 4.98
N TYR A 39 -9.85 -17.01 4.31
CA TYR A 39 -8.98 -17.98 3.65
C TYR A 39 -8.05 -18.64 4.65
N ASP A 40 -8.02 -19.97 4.64
CA ASP A 40 -7.27 -20.78 5.59
C ASP A 40 -6.47 -21.91 4.92
N THR A 41 -6.61 -22.09 3.62
CA THR A 41 -5.93 -23.15 2.86
C THR A 41 -4.92 -22.57 1.86
N ALA A 42 -3.88 -23.37 1.53
CA ALA A 42 -2.91 -22.99 0.50
C ALA A 42 -3.57 -22.78 -0.89
N GLN A 43 -4.69 -23.47 -1.15
CA GLN A 43 -5.40 -23.37 -2.41
C GLN A 43 -6.00 -21.96 -2.63
N ASP A 44 -6.42 -21.29 -1.57
CA ASP A 44 -6.98 -19.94 -1.62
C ASP A 44 -5.95 -18.91 -2.14
N TYR A 45 -4.66 -19.22 -1.99
CA TYR A 45 -3.55 -18.36 -2.42
C TYR A 45 -2.85 -18.85 -3.70
N ALA A 46 -3.31 -19.96 -4.30
CA ALA A 46 -2.55 -20.64 -5.35
C ALA A 46 -2.28 -19.75 -6.57
N GLN A 47 -3.28 -18.99 -7.03
CA GLN A 47 -3.13 -18.08 -8.17
C GLN A 47 -2.11 -16.96 -7.86
N ALA A 48 -2.23 -16.35 -6.70
CA ALA A 48 -1.32 -15.28 -6.28
C ALA A 48 0.10 -15.81 -6.10
N ALA A 49 0.27 -16.98 -5.47
CA ALA A 49 1.56 -17.63 -5.30
C ALA A 49 2.22 -17.96 -6.65
N LYS A 50 1.44 -18.48 -7.59
CA LYS A 50 1.93 -18.75 -8.95
C LYS A 50 2.39 -17.47 -9.63
N TRP A 51 1.61 -16.41 -9.57
CA TRP A 51 1.97 -15.13 -10.17
C TRP A 51 3.28 -14.57 -9.58
N VAL A 52 3.44 -14.61 -8.26
CA VAL A 52 4.66 -14.16 -7.57
C VAL A 52 5.86 -15.02 -7.97
N HIS A 53 5.69 -16.34 -8.02
CA HIS A 53 6.74 -17.25 -8.46
C HIS A 53 7.23 -16.89 -9.87
N ASP A 54 6.30 -16.72 -10.81
CA ASP A 54 6.62 -16.42 -12.20
C ASP A 54 7.27 -15.03 -12.34
N PHE A 55 6.81 -14.03 -11.57
CA PHE A 55 7.38 -12.69 -11.51
C PHE A 55 8.83 -12.70 -11.01
N ILE A 56 9.13 -13.47 -9.96
CA ILE A 56 10.50 -13.63 -9.44
C ILE A 56 11.37 -14.40 -10.42
N ALA A 57 10.85 -15.47 -11.02
CA ALA A 57 11.58 -16.30 -11.99
C ALA A 57 11.95 -15.53 -13.27
N ALA A 58 11.13 -14.59 -13.69
CA ALA A 58 11.42 -13.69 -14.82
C ALA A 58 12.53 -12.67 -14.51
N GLY A 59 12.93 -12.54 -13.26
CA GLY A 59 13.92 -11.57 -12.78
C GLY A 59 13.26 -10.30 -12.25
N LEU A 60 13.59 -9.96 -11.00
CA LEU A 60 13.08 -8.74 -10.37
C LEU A 60 13.69 -7.50 -11.03
N PRO A 61 12.90 -6.43 -11.24
CA PRO A 61 13.46 -5.18 -11.75
C PRO A 61 14.44 -4.60 -10.72
N PRO A 62 15.43 -3.82 -11.18
CA PRO A 62 16.34 -3.14 -10.27
C PRO A 62 15.56 -2.14 -9.42
N VAL A 63 15.71 -2.27 -8.10
CA VAL A 63 15.08 -1.35 -7.12
C VAL A 63 16.21 -0.64 -6.38
N PRO A 64 16.22 0.70 -6.35
CA PRO A 64 17.25 1.44 -5.63
C PRO A 64 17.29 1.09 -4.14
N ALA A 65 18.43 1.27 -3.50
CA ALA A 65 18.56 1.11 -2.05
C ALA A 65 17.49 1.97 -1.32
N ARG A 66 16.99 1.46 -0.18
CA ARG A 66 15.93 2.11 0.62
C ARG A 66 14.56 2.19 -0.08
N HIS A 67 14.37 1.42 -1.15
CA HIS A 67 13.07 1.24 -1.81
C HIS A 67 12.65 -0.22 -1.71
N ILE A 68 11.36 -0.44 -1.84
CA ILE A 68 10.73 -1.75 -1.93
C ILE A 68 9.71 -1.75 -3.08
N LEU A 69 9.30 -2.92 -3.52
CA LEU A 69 8.09 -3.06 -4.34
C LEU A 69 6.94 -3.54 -3.47
N ASN A 70 5.87 -2.77 -3.45
CA ASN A 70 4.62 -3.16 -2.83
C ASN A 70 3.68 -3.72 -3.90
N ILE A 71 3.36 -5.01 -3.79
CA ILE A 71 2.59 -5.76 -4.79
C ILE A 71 1.26 -6.16 -4.16
N ASN A 72 0.16 -5.74 -4.77
CA ASN A 72 -1.17 -6.18 -4.38
C ASN A 72 -1.80 -6.96 -5.54
N ILE A 73 -2.19 -8.19 -5.26
CA ILE A 73 -2.76 -9.12 -6.23
C ILE A 73 -4.27 -9.18 -5.96
N PRO A 74 -5.13 -8.83 -6.93
CA PRO A 74 -6.57 -8.90 -6.73
C PRO A 74 -7.02 -10.36 -6.61
N ASP A 75 -7.99 -10.60 -5.72
CA ASP A 75 -8.67 -11.88 -5.56
C ASP A 75 -9.81 -11.98 -6.58
N VAL A 76 -9.47 -12.40 -7.78
CA VAL A 76 -10.37 -12.51 -8.92
C VAL A 76 -10.16 -13.85 -9.63
N ALA A 77 -11.16 -14.30 -10.40
CA ALA A 77 -11.06 -15.57 -11.14
C ALA A 77 -9.95 -15.57 -12.19
N GLU A 78 -9.72 -14.41 -12.84
CA GLU A 78 -8.70 -14.23 -13.86
C GLU A 78 -8.03 -12.86 -13.73
N LEU A 79 -6.69 -12.86 -13.64
CA LEU A 79 -5.89 -11.63 -13.58
C LEU A 79 -5.82 -10.99 -14.96
N GLN A 80 -6.06 -9.68 -15.04
CA GLN A 80 -6.00 -8.89 -16.27
C GLN A 80 -4.56 -8.49 -16.67
N GLY A 81 -3.55 -8.95 -15.92
CA GLY A 81 -2.15 -8.59 -16.07
C GLY A 81 -1.63 -7.80 -14.89
N ALA A 82 -0.54 -7.05 -15.09
CA ALA A 82 0.07 -6.22 -14.06
C ALA A 82 0.26 -4.78 -14.53
N LYS A 83 0.19 -3.82 -13.59
CA LYS A 83 0.43 -2.40 -13.82
C LYS A 83 1.43 -1.84 -12.82
N ILE A 84 2.32 -0.98 -13.30
CA ILE A 84 3.09 -0.09 -12.41
C ILE A 84 2.14 1.01 -11.97
N THR A 85 2.09 1.24 -10.67
CA THR A 85 1.10 2.14 -10.06
C THR A 85 1.76 3.13 -9.12
N TYR A 86 1.05 4.20 -8.83
CA TYR A 86 1.39 5.05 -7.69
C TYR A 86 0.54 4.70 -6.46
N GLN A 87 1.04 5.05 -5.29
CA GLN A 87 0.32 4.92 -4.03
C GLN A 87 -0.90 5.84 -4.04
N GLY A 88 -2.10 5.25 -4.04
CA GLY A 88 -3.36 5.97 -4.00
C GLY A 88 -3.59 6.66 -2.65
N GLN A 89 -4.72 7.32 -2.53
CA GLN A 89 -5.13 8.04 -1.32
C GLN A 89 -6.51 7.58 -0.89
N ARG A 90 -6.79 7.68 0.42
CA ARG A 90 -8.14 7.52 0.95
C ARG A 90 -8.74 8.88 1.28
N SER A 91 -10.04 8.99 1.13
CA SER A 91 -10.81 10.11 1.66
C SER A 91 -10.79 10.07 3.20
N GLN A 92 -11.37 11.08 3.83
CA GLN A 92 -11.46 11.14 5.28
C GLN A 92 -12.15 9.89 5.86
N SER A 93 -11.58 9.32 6.90
CA SER A 93 -12.16 8.18 7.64
C SER A 93 -13.51 8.55 8.25
N LYS A 94 -14.36 7.53 8.47
CA LYS A 94 -15.62 7.72 9.19
C LYS A 94 -15.35 8.16 10.64
N PRO A 95 -16.27 8.95 11.25
CA PRO A 95 -16.10 9.41 12.62
C PRO A 95 -15.94 8.26 13.62
N ILE A 96 -15.29 8.54 14.73
CA ILE A 96 -15.26 7.66 15.89
C ILE A 96 -16.65 7.61 16.51
N THR A 97 -17.12 6.41 16.84
CA THR A 97 -18.38 6.21 17.59
C THR A 97 -18.09 5.80 19.02
N SER A 98 -18.85 6.33 19.96
CA SER A 98 -18.76 5.96 21.37
C SER A 98 -19.93 5.06 21.78
N HIS A 99 -19.64 4.10 22.65
CA HIS A 99 -20.60 3.19 23.24
C HIS A 99 -20.30 3.02 24.74
N VAL A 100 -21.24 2.48 25.47
CA VAL A 100 -21.04 2.08 26.88
C VAL A 100 -20.98 0.55 26.92
N ASP A 101 -19.93 0.01 27.51
CA ASP A 101 -19.80 -1.43 27.68
C ASP A 101 -20.76 -1.97 28.78
N PRO A 102 -20.95 -3.31 28.90
CA PRO A 102 -21.83 -3.88 29.90
C PRO A 102 -21.45 -3.58 31.37
N ARG A 103 -20.24 -3.05 31.60
CA ARG A 103 -19.75 -2.63 32.93
C ARG A 103 -19.90 -1.12 33.16
N GLY A 104 -20.60 -0.43 32.27
CA GLY A 104 -20.83 1.02 32.38
C GLY A 104 -19.64 1.90 31.95
N ARG A 105 -18.60 1.34 31.31
CA ARG A 105 -17.43 2.10 30.86
C ARG A 105 -17.63 2.61 29.45
N GLN A 106 -17.24 3.85 29.20
CA GLN A 106 -17.27 4.42 27.87
C GLN A 106 -16.14 3.79 27.02
N VAL A 107 -16.50 3.29 25.84
CA VAL A 107 -15.59 2.70 24.86
C VAL A 107 -15.75 3.40 23.52
N TYR A 108 -14.71 3.42 22.71
CA TYR A 108 -14.69 4.09 21.43
C TYR A 108 -14.33 3.11 20.33
N TRP A 109 -15.04 3.18 19.22
CA TRP A 109 -14.72 2.42 18.00
C TRP A 109 -14.16 3.36 16.97
N ILE A 110 -12.97 3.03 16.46
CA ILE A 110 -12.37 3.74 15.34
C ILE A 110 -13.25 3.48 14.11
N GLY A 111 -13.64 4.55 13.42
CA GLY A 111 -14.43 4.47 12.20
C GLY A 111 -13.70 3.73 11.08
N LEU A 112 -14.45 3.28 10.09
CA LEU A 112 -13.87 2.63 8.91
C LEU A 112 -12.98 3.62 8.16
N SER A 113 -11.95 3.11 7.50
CA SER A 113 -11.13 3.87 6.56
C SER A 113 -12.01 4.55 5.50
N GLY A 114 -11.57 5.69 5.01
CA GLY A 114 -12.24 6.38 3.91
C GLY A 114 -12.20 5.58 2.60
N GLU A 115 -13.04 5.96 1.67
CA GLU A 115 -13.07 5.36 0.33
C GLU A 115 -11.81 5.74 -0.45
N ALA A 116 -11.44 4.93 -1.46
CA ALA A 116 -10.37 5.27 -2.38
C ALA A 116 -10.70 6.55 -3.15
N VAL A 117 -9.76 7.47 -3.24
CA VAL A 117 -9.88 8.66 -4.09
C VAL A 117 -9.69 8.24 -5.54
N THR A 118 -10.67 8.57 -6.38
CA THR A 118 -10.70 8.16 -7.79
C THR A 118 -10.05 9.16 -8.73
N GLU A 119 -9.93 10.43 -8.30
CA GLU A 119 -9.30 11.47 -9.09
C GLU A 119 -7.81 11.18 -9.27
N PRO A 120 -7.29 11.30 -10.52
CA PRO A 120 -5.87 11.09 -10.77
C PRO A 120 -5.00 12.07 -9.98
N LYS A 121 -3.91 11.58 -9.43
CA LYS A 121 -2.93 12.45 -8.78
C LYS A 121 -2.34 13.42 -9.81
N LYS A 122 -2.18 14.68 -9.42
CA LYS A 122 -1.64 15.73 -10.28
C LYS A 122 -0.30 15.29 -10.91
N GLY A 123 -0.22 15.32 -12.22
CA GLY A 123 0.97 14.88 -12.98
C GLY A 123 1.06 13.38 -13.27
N MET A 124 0.05 12.58 -12.87
CA MET A 124 0.00 11.12 -13.08
C MET A 124 -1.17 10.74 -14.02
N THR A 125 -1.23 11.36 -15.19
CA THR A 125 -2.34 11.14 -16.14
C THR A 125 -2.27 9.80 -16.87
N GLU A 126 -1.08 9.20 -16.98
CA GLU A 126 -0.86 7.93 -17.70
C GLU A 126 -0.62 6.74 -16.74
N ILE A 127 -0.39 7.01 -15.45
CA ILE A 127 -0.16 5.99 -14.44
C ILE A 127 -1.34 6.02 -13.46
N GLU A 128 -1.91 4.86 -13.19
CA GLU A 128 -3.08 4.70 -12.33
C GLU A 128 -2.67 4.43 -10.88
N SER A 129 -3.60 4.63 -9.95
CA SER A 129 -3.38 4.29 -8.55
C SER A 129 -3.43 2.76 -8.34
N ASP A 130 -2.82 2.31 -7.25
CA ASP A 130 -2.89 0.92 -6.80
C ASP A 130 -4.35 0.47 -6.55
N PHE A 131 -5.21 1.36 -6.01
CA PHE A 131 -6.64 1.09 -5.86
C PHE A 131 -7.32 0.82 -7.19
N PHE A 132 -7.06 1.66 -8.20
CA PHE A 132 -7.65 1.50 -9.52
C PHE A 132 -7.23 0.17 -10.15
N ALA A 133 -5.93 -0.13 -10.15
CA ALA A 133 -5.42 -1.36 -10.74
C ALA A 133 -6.08 -2.61 -10.13
N VAL A 134 -6.10 -2.70 -8.80
CA VAL A 134 -6.70 -3.83 -8.08
C VAL A 134 -8.20 -3.94 -8.33
N ALA A 135 -8.93 -2.81 -8.31
CA ALA A 135 -10.38 -2.81 -8.57
C ALA A 135 -10.74 -3.30 -9.99
N HIS A 136 -9.81 -3.16 -10.96
CA HIS A 136 -10.00 -3.62 -12.34
C HIS A 136 -9.32 -4.96 -12.65
N GLY A 137 -8.93 -5.72 -11.63
CA GLY A 137 -8.37 -7.06 -11.79
C GLY A 137 -6.89 -7.11 -12.19
N PHE A 138 -6.18 -6.00 -12.15
CA PHE A 138 -4.75 -5.95 -12.41
C PHE A 138 -3.93 -6.10 -11.13
N VAL A 139 -2.83 -6.82 -11.21
CA VAL A 139 -1.82 -6.78 -10.15
C VAL A 139 -1.20 -5.39 -10.10
N SER A 140 -1.23 -4.77 -8.94
CA SER A 140 -0.61 -3.47 -8.70
C SER A 140 0.84 -3.66 -8.24
N ILE A 141 1.79 -2.97 -8.87
CA ILE A 141 3.20 -2.94 -8.48
C ILE A 141 3.57 -1.48 -8.21
N THR A 142 3.68 -1.12 -6.94
CA THR A 142 3.97 0.25 -6.51
C THR A 142 5.38 0.31 -5.92
N PRO A 143 6.32 1.04 -6.52
CA PRO A 143 7.60 1.32 -5.87
C PRO A 143 7.40 2.30 -4.72
N ILE A 144 7.87 1.93 -3.53
CA ILE A 144 7.77 2.75 -2.32
C ILE A 144 9.16 3.04 -1.78
N GLN A 145 9.42 4.29 -1.44
CA GLN A 145 10.64 4.71 -0.78
C GLN A 145 10.42 4.87 0.74
N MET A 146 11.46 4.60 1.51
CA MET A 146 11.41 4.72 2.97
C MET A 146 11.45 6.17 3.45
N ASP A 147 12.10 7.05 2.68
CA ASP A 147 12.24 8.45 3.06
C ASP A 147 11.00 9.25 2.68
N ALA A 148 10.21 9.59 3.69
CA ALA A 148 9.00 10.39 3.54
C ALA A 148 9.24 11.91 3.71
N THR A 149 10.50 12.36 3.79
CA THR A 149 10.85 13.76 3.94
C THR A 149 10.42 14.56 2.69
N ASN A 150 9.64 15.60 2.90
CA ASN A 150 9.37 16.57 1.83
C ASN A 150 10.51 17.61 1.80
N TYR A 151 11.44 17.42 0.89
CA TYR A 151 12.64 18.29 0.79
C TYR A 151 12.32 19.72 0.35
N GLU A 152 11.25 19.93 -0.41
CA GLU A 152 10.82 21.27 -0.83
C GLU A 152 10.34 22.09 0.38
N ILE A 153 9.47 21.50 1.20
CA ILE A 153 9.01 22.13 2.44
C ILE A 153 10.16 22.27 3.44
N LEU A 154 11.06 21.28 3.53
CA LEU A 154 12.22 21.34 4.41
C LEU A 154 13.08 22.59 4.13
N HIS A 155 13.39 22.88 2.87
CA HIS A 155 14.16 24.07 2.48
C HIS A 155 13.43 25.36 2.84
N THR A 156 12.12 25.41 2.63
CA THR A 156 11.29 26.56 2.99
C THR A 156 11.34 26.84 4.49
N LEU A 157 11.11 25.81 5.29
CA LEU A 157 11.14 25.91 6.76
C LEU A 157 12.54 26.31 7.27
N HIS A 158 13.59 25.68 6.74
CA HIS A 158 14.97 26.02 7.12
C HIS A 158 15.26 27.49 6.87
N THR A 159 14.87 28.03 5.72
CA THR A 159 15.06 29.44 5.38
C THR A 159 14.29 30.38 6.33
N GLN A 160 13.07 30.00 6.74
CA GLN A 160 12.26 30.80 7.66
C GLN A 160 12.85 30.83 9.05
N PHE A 161 13.27 29.68 9.60
CA PHE A 161 13.78 29.58 10.96
C PHE A 161 15.23 30.14 11.09
N SER A 162 16.05 30.06 10.04
CA SER A 162 17.41 30.62 10.06
C SER A 162 17.48 32.15 9.96
N LYS A 163 16.36 32.83 9.65
CA LYS A 163 16.28 34.30 9.60
C LYS A 163 15.78 34.91 10.91
N SER A 164 15.51 34.11 11.92
CA SER A 164 14.97 34.54 13.22
C SER A 164 16.06 34.73 14.30
N ASP A 165 17.32 34.54 13.95
CA ASP A 165 18.51 34.84 14.73
C ASP A 165 19.22 36.09 14.14
#